data_0c03cd4ec6d5d98a37f1176012dba619
#
_entry.id   0c03cd4ec6d5d98a37f1176012dba619
#
_cell.length_a   1.000
_cell.length_b   1.000
_cell.length_c   1.000
_cell.angle_alpha   90.00
_cell.angle_beta   90.00
_cell.angle_gamma   90.00
#
_symmetry.space_group_name_H-M   'P 1'
#
loop_
_entity.id
_entity.type
_entity.pdbx_description
1 polymer ?
#
loop_
_entity_poly.entity_id
_entity_poly.type
_entity_poly.pdbx_seq_one_letter_code
_entity_poly.pdbx_strand_id
1 'polypeptide(L)'
;MSITGGELHDSVAFLADDAREGREAGKPGGQAAAEYLRGELEKLGLRPAGSDGFFQPFGDGYRNVLAEWPTDAADDAEIIIVGAHYDHVGYGSKRNVRDEPGAVHNGADDNASGTAAVLEIAEAFTLLSRPTRRKVLFAFWDAEEKGLLGSKHWVQNPTRPLDKVRFLVNMDMIGRLRDHRVEVYGVRSGFGLREMLSGLNRDTDLVLAYSWWNRGDTDHAPFFRKRVPYLLFHTGMHEDYHAATDDTEKINVDGMETVARLVFELAYTLADRDESITFRDAAGNESAKDWDALLKEPKPWRDRAGMVTEDVPPESGGLAVRISEVRPQSPAARGGLEAGWFVESVDDVPVTSSERLTAHLLLTRRSAVRMTLARPDGTKETRKLTLEGSPLRLGMQWQPDEAEPRGILVTHVLFGSPAEQAGIQAGDYIFAVNGEPLSEPDRFEEIIERTAFPFTLLVDRQGKLKTVTIGDWTETAGNAHASP
;
A
#
# COMPACT_ATOMS: atom_id res chain seq x y z
N MET A 1 -21.76 -3.07 14.28
CA MET A 1 -21.13 -1.75 14.10
C MET A 1 -22.21 -0.76 13.73
N SER A 2 -22.15 0.46 14.22
CA SER A 2 -23.16 1.51 13.94
C SER A 2 -23.03 2.05 12.51
N ILE A 3 -21.84 2.09 11.95
CA ILE A 3 -21.61 2.57 10.57
C ILE A 3 -22.45 1.73 9.59
N THR A 4 -23.44 2.35 8.94
CA THR A 4 -24.36 1.68 8.02
C THR A 4 -24.39 2.37 6.65
N GLY A 5 -24.60 1.56 5.59
CA GLY A 5 -24.76 2.10 4.24
C GLY A 5 -25.92 3.07 4.09
N GLY A 6 -27.01 2.86 4.85
CA GLY A 6 -28.18 3.76 4.83
C GLY A 6 -27.85 5.17 5.34
N GLU A 7 -27.20 5.29 6.48
CA GLU A 7 -26.83 6.58 7.08
C GLU A 7 -25.74 7.30 6.26
N LEU A 8 -24.75 6.54 5.73
CA LEU A 8 -23.78 7.08 4.80
C LEU A 8 -24.45 7.66 3.54
N HIS A 9 -25.37 6.90 2.94
CA HIS A 9 -26.12 7.35 1.77
C HIS A 9 -26.95 8.62 2.06
N ASP A 10 -27.67 8.66 3.20
CA ASP A 10 -28.51 9.80 3.57
C ASP A 10 -27.66 11.07 3.75
N SER A 11 -26.49 10.94 4.38
CA SER A 11 -25.54 12.05 4.55
C SER A 11 -24.98 12.53 3.20
N VAL A 12 -24.58 11.61 2.30
CA VAL A 12 -24.16 11.98 0.95
C VAL A 12 -25.28 12.64 0.17
N ALA A 13 -26.50 12.07 0.20
CA ALA A 13 -27.67 12.62 -0.49
C ALA A 13 -28.01 14.04 0.00
N PHE A 14 -27.89 14.31 1.30
CA PHE A 14 -28.05 15.66 1.81
C PHE A 14 -26.97 16.62 1.31
N LEU A 15 -25.71 16.22 1.39
CA LEU A 15 -24.57 17.07 1.02
C LEU A 15 -24.51 17.32 -0.49
N ALA A 16 -24.75 16.31 -1.30
CA ALA A 16 -24.70 16.37 -2.75
C ALA A 16 -26.04 16.70 -3.43
N ASP A 17 -27.01 17.25 -2.68
CA ASP A 17 -28.27 17.74 -3.25
C ASP A 17 -28.09 19.09 -3.93
N ASP A 18 -28.74 19.33 -5.05
CA ASP A 18 -28.74 20.60 -5.82
C ASP A 18 -29.00 21.83 -4.96
N ALA A 19 -29.80 21.70 -3.87
CA ALA A 19 -30.06 22.76 -2.91
C ALA A 19 -28.82 23.19 -2.10
N ARG A 20 -27.72 22.41 -2.19
CA ARG A 20 -26.41 22.79 -1.60
C ARG A 20 -25.55 23.53 -2.63
N GLU A 21 -26.05 23.77 -3.84
CA GLU A 21 -25.37 24.58 -4.88
C GLU A 21 -23.91 24.16 -5.09
N GLY A 22 -23.60 22.84 -4.98
CA GLY A 22 -22.24 22.30 -5.08
C GLY A 22 -21.32 22.74 -3.95
N ARG A 23 -21.82 23.13 -2.79
CA ARG A 23 -21.10 23.41 -1.52
C ARG A 23 -19.88 24.33 -1.64
N GLU A 24 -19.88 25.29 -2.58
CA GLU A 24 -18.73 26.19 -2.74
C GLU A 24 -18.40 26.91 -1.41
N ALA A 25 -17.13 26.85 -1.01
CA ALA A 25 -16.62 27.48 0.20
C ALA A 25 -16.96 28.97 0.27
N GLY A 26 -17.51 29.41 1.41
CA GLY A 26 -17.94 30.80 1.66
C GLY A 26 -19.26 31.19 0.98
N LYS A 27 -19.93 30.28 0.26
CA LYS A 27 -21.23 30.50 -0.38
C LYS A 27 -22.37 29.87 0.42
N PRO A 28 -23.65 30.24 0.10
CA PRO A 28 -24.80 29.72 0.88
C PRO A 28 -24.85 28.19 0.98
N GLY A 29 -24.55 27.45 -0.12
CA GLY A 29 -24.55 26.00 -0.14
C GLY A 29 -23.48 25.41 0.78
N GLY A 30 -22.24 25.92 0.74
CA GLY A 30 -21.17 25.51 1.68
C GLY A 30 -21.49 25.87 3.13
N GLN A 31 -22.12 27.03 3.37
CA GLN A 31 -22.58 27.42 4.71
C GLN A 31 -23.68 26.47 5.22
N ALA A 32 -24.62 26.06 4.38
CA ALA A 32 -25.67 25.12 4.72
C ALA A 32 -25.11 23.73 5.06
N ALA A 33 -24.10 23.25 4.31
CA ALA A 33 -23.39 22.03 4.61
C ALA A 33 -22.69 22.09 5.98
N ALA A 34 -21.99 23.17 6.28
CA ALA A 34 -21.34 23.37 7.59
C ALA A 34 -22.34 23.39 8.74
N GLU A 35 -23.51 24.02 8.58
CA GLU A 35 -24.57 24.00 9.61
C GLU A 35 -25.19 22.63 9.79
N TYR A 36 -25.36 21.87 8.71
CA TYR A 36 -25.78 20.46 8.79
C TYR A 36 -24.78 19.65 9.63
N LEU A 37 -23.50 19.69 9.29
CA LEU A 37 -22.45 18.97 10.03
C LEU A 37 -22.41 19.36 11.50
N ARG A 38 -22.47 20.67 11.80
CA ARG A 38 -22.56 21.15 13.19
C ARG A 38 -23.78 20.53 13.93
N GLY A 39 -24.94 20.53 13.26
CA GLY A 39 -26.17 20.00 13.85
C GLY A 39 -26.10 18.52 14.14
N GLU A 40 -25.51 17.70 13.26
CA GLU A 40 -25.31 16.27 13.49
C GLU A 40 -24.33 16.01 14.63
N LEU A 41 -23.18 16.70 14.65
CA LEU A 41 -22.19 16.57 15.72
C LEU A 41 -22.73 16.96 17.09
N GLU A 42 -23.61 17.98 17.14
CA GLU A 42 -24.31 18.39 18.36
C GLU A 42 -25.29 17.33 18.84
N LYS A 43 -26.10 16.72 17.95
CA LYS A 43 -26.99 15.60 18.25
C LYS A 43 -26.25 14.39 18.82
N LEU A 44 -25.06 14.11 18.31
CA LEU A 44 -24.17 13.05 18.78
C LEU A 44 -23.55 13.35 20.17
N GLY A 45 -23.71 14.56 20.69
CA GLY A 45 -23.18 14.96 21.99
C GLY A 45 -21.65 15.15 21.98
N LEU A 46 -21.04 15.37 20.83
CA LEU A 46 -19.62 15.65 20.70
C LEU A 46 -19.29 17.05 21.23
N ARG A 47 -18.06 17.23 21.71
CA ARG A 47 -17.60 18.53 22.23
C ARG A 47 -17.17 19.45 21.08
N PRO A 48 -17.58 20.74 21.09
CA PRO A 48 -17.07 21.73 20.18
C PRO A 48 -15.54 21.84 20.25
N ALA A 49 -14.86 21.88 19.10
CA ALA A 49 -13.41 21.95 19.02
C ALA A 49 -12.89 23.11 18.13
N GLY A 50 -13.79 23.95 17.64
CA GLY A 50 -13.43 25.17 16.90
C GLY A 50 -13.03 26.33 17.83
N SER A 51 -12.74 27.47 17.25
CA SER A 51 -12.51 28.73 17.99
C SER A 51 -13.81 29.48 18.31
N ASP A 52 -14.89 29.12 17.62
CA ASP A 52 -16.27 29.61 17.84
C ASP A 52 -17.21 28.40 17.84
N GLY A 53 -17.34 27.74 18.98
CA GLY A 53 -18.11 26.51 19.12
C GLY A 53 -17.53 25.38 18.28
N PHE A 54 -18.33 24.82 17.37
CA PHE A 54 -17.87 23.82 16.40
C PHE A 54 -17.10 24.43 15.21
N PHE A 55 -17.22 25.76 15.01
CA PHE A 55 -16.62 26.44 13.88
C PHE A 55 -15.22 26.98 14.19
N GLN A 56 -14.36 26.93 13.19
CA GLN A 56 -13.14 27.72 13.12
C GLN A 56 -13.25 28.65 11.90
N PRO A 57 -13.76 29.89 12.08
CA PRO A 57 -13.89 30.86 10.99
C PRO A 57 -12.52 31.32 10.50
N PHE A 58 -12.41 31.57 9.17
CA PHE A 58 -11.21 32.14 8.56
C PHE A 58 -11.51 32.76 7.18
N GLY A 59 -10.57 33.54 6.67
CA GLY A 59 -10.61 34.10 5.31
C GLY A 59 -11.92 34.79 4.96
N ASP A 60 -12.40 34.61 3.75
CA ASP A 60 -13.56 35.29 3.19
C ASP A 60 -14.88 34.54 3.48
N GLY A 61 -15.15 34.29 4.76
CA GLY A 61 -16.37 33.62 5.20
C GLY A 61 -16.27 32.08 5.21
N TYR A 62 -15.08 31.55 5.13
CA TYR A 62 -14.78 30.13 5.27
C TYR A 62 -14.80 29.69 6.72
N ARG A 63 -15.07 28.42 6.97
CA ARG A 63 -15.09 27.86 8.34
C ARG A 63 -14.87 26.35 8.35
N ASN A 64 -13.82 25.87 9.01
CA ASN A 64 -13.72 24.46 9.36
C ASN A 64 -14.80 24.10 10.39
N VAL A 65 -15.29 22.86 10.35
CA VAL A 65 -16.18 22.31 11.37
C VAL A 65 -15.41 21.27 12.17
N LEU A 66 -15.31 21.44 13.48
CA LEU A 66 -14.42 20.67 14.36
C LEU A 66 -15.15 20.17 15.58
N ALA A 67 -15.04 18.88 15.86
CA ALA A 67 -15.61 18.25 17.06
C ALA A 67 -14.58 17.32 17.72
N GLU A 68 -14.64 17.20 19.02
CA GLU A 68 -13.79 16.31 19.80
C GLU A 68 -14.62 15.24 20.50
N TRP A 69 -14.17 13.99 20.44
CA TRP A 69 -14.75 12.91 21.23
C TRP A 69 -14.62 13.23 22.74
N PRO A 70 -15.72 13.24 23.50
CA PRO A 70 -15.70 13.59 24.92
C PRO A 70 -15.10 12.46 25.75
N THR A 71 -13.78 12.39 25.83
CA THR A 71 -13.06 11.39 26.60
C THR A 71 -12.66 11.93 27.98
N ASP A 72 -12.35 11.01 28.92
CA ASP A 72 -11.75 11.35 30.23
C ASP A 72 -10.21 11.53 30.12
N ALA A 73 -9.65 11.51 28.91
CA ALA A 73 -8.25 11.75 28.69
C ALA A 73 -7.84 13.14 29.22
N ALA A 74 -6.60 13.24 29.73
CA ALA A 74 -6.08 14.50 30.26
C ALA A 74 -6.14 15.62 29.20
N ASP A 75 -6.22 16.88 29.63
CA ASP A 75 -6.28 18.02 28.71
C ASP A 75 -5.07 18.11 27.78
N ASP A 76 -3.92 17.62 28.23
CA ASP A 76 -2.68 17.55 27.47
C ASP A 76 -2.48 16.24 26.70
N ALA A 77 -3.50 15.37 26.63
CA ALA A 77 -3.42 14.10 25.90
C ALA A 77 -3.12 14.30 24.42
N GLU A 78 -2.46 13.31 23.84
CA GLU A 78 -2.18 13.24 22.40
C GLU A 78 -3.48 13.15 21.60
N ILE A 79 -3.43 13.54 20.32
CA ILE A 79 -4.59 13.70 19.47
C ILE A 79 -4.39 12.91 18.18
N ILE A 80 -5.43 12.18 17.77
CA ILE A 80 -5.58 11.62 16.42
C ILE A 80 -6.63 12.47 15.70
N ILE A 81 -6.35 12.88 14.47
CA ILE A 81 -7.31 13.60 13.63
C ILE A 81 -7.91 12.62 12.62
N VAL A 82 -9.22 12.64 12.46
CA VAL A 82 -9.94 11.98 11.37
C VAL A 82 -10.66 13.08 10.59
N GLY A 83 -10.34 13.23 9.30
CA GLY A 83 -10.82 14.37 8.54
C GLY A 83 -11.14 14.09 7.08
N ALA A 84 -11.95 14.99 6.52
CA ALA A 84 -12.29 15.11 5.12
C ALA A 84 -12.67 16.57 4.82
N HIS A 85 -12.56 17.03 3.57
CA HIS A 85 -13.14 18.33 3.21
C HIS A 85 -14.62 18.19 2.87
N TYR A 86 -15.39 19.23 3.16
CA TYR A 86 -16.83 19.24 2.92
C TYR A 86 -17.26 20.20 1.80
N ASP A 87 -16.37 21.13 1.40
CA ASP A 87 -16.64 22.02 0.27
C ASP A 87 -16.46 21.28 -1.05
N HIS A 88 -16.99 21.91 -2.12
CA HIS A 88 -16.74 21.47 -3.49
C HIS A 88 -16.76 22.71 -4.42
N VAL A 89 -16.77 22.50 -5.75
CA VAL A 89 -16.52 23.55 -6.74
C VAL A 89 -17.73 24.45 -7.05
N GLY A 90 -18.89 24.19 -6.46
CA GLY A 90 -20.10 25.00 -6.65
C GLY A 90 -20.68 24.91 -8.05
N TYR A 91 -20.99 26.06 -8.68
CA TYR A 91 -21.39 26.13 -10.08
C TYR A 91 -20.22 25.97 -11.07
N GLY A 92 -19.03 25.80 -10.55
CA GLY A 92 -17.84 25.57 -11.36
C GLY A 92 -17.44 26.75 -12.28
N SER A 93 -16.25 26.66 -12.81
CA SER A 93 -15.71 27.57 -13.80
C SER A 93 -14.84 26.80 -14.78
N LYS A 94 -14.53 27.35 -15.93
CA LYS A 94 -13.62 26.73 -16.93
C LYS A 94 -12.24 26.35 -16.37
N ARG A 95 -11.89 26.77 -15.14
CA ARG A 95 -10.58 26.52 -14.53
C ARG A 95 -10.59 25.35 -13.56
N ASN A 96 -11.74 25.03 -12.98
CA ASN A 96 -11.85 24.04 -11.90
C ASN A 96 -12.87 22.93 -12.16
N VAL A 97 -13.54 22.91 -13.32
CA VAL A 97 -14.44 21.82 -13.71
C VAL A 97 -14.08 21.25 -15.08
N ARG A 98 -14.44 20.00 -15.32
CA ARG A 98 -14.18 19.31 -16.57
C ARG A 98 -15.26 19.54 -17.63
N ASP A 99 -16.49 19.78 -17.18
CA ASP A 99 -17.66 19.94 -18.02
C ASP A 99 -18.51 21.13 -17.56
N GLU A 100 -19.54 21.46 -18.28
CA GLU A 100 -20.64 22.39 -18.00
C GLU A 100 -20.40 23.50 -16.97
N PRO A 101 -19.45 24.43 -17.17
CA PRO A 101 -19.27 25.57 -16.28
C PRO A 101 -20.58 26.34 -16.10
N GLY A 102 -21.01 26.58 -14.85
CA GLY A 102 -22.27 27.23 -14.51
C GLY A 102 -23.40 26.27 -14.16
N ALA A 103 -23.24 24.94 -14.37
CA ALA A 103 -24.10 23.94 -13.79
C ALA A 103 -23.75 23.71 -12.30
N VAL A 104 -24.66 23.12 -11.54
CA VAL A 104 -24.35 22.64 -10.18
C VAL A 104 -23.44 21.43 -10.28
N HIS A 105 -22.34 21.44 -9.54
CA HIS A 105 -21.44 20.29 -9.39
C HIS A 105 -21.62 19.75 -7.99
N ASN A 106 -22.35 18.65 -7.86
CA ASN A 106 -22.78 18.12 -6.56
C ASN A 106 -21.65 17.50 -5.75
N GLY A 107 -20.61 16.93 -6.38
CA GLY A 107 -19.44 16.37 -5.71
C GLY A 107 -19.84 15.28 -4.71
N ALA A 108 -20.58 14.26 -5.16
CA ALA A 108 -21.04 13.19 -4.28
C ALA A 108 -19.87 12.32 -3.80
N ASP A 109 -18.94 11.98 -4.70
CA ASP A 109 -17.71 11.33 -4.30
C ASP A 109 -16.68 12.34 -3.81
N ASP A 110 -16.57 13.47 -4.48
CA ASP A 110 -15.63 14.56 -4.15
C ASP A 110 -16.35 15.75 -3.46
N ASN A 111 -16.38 15.88 -2.13
CA ASN A 111 -15.97 14.87 -1.16
C ASN A 111 -17.08 14.70 -0.10
N ALA A 112 -18.36 14.61 -0.58
CA ALA A 112 -19.44 14.27 0.33
C ALA A 112 -19.26 12.84 0.89
N SER A 113 -18.64 11.92 0.13
CA SER A 113 -18.36 10.56 0.56
C SER A 113 -17.42 10.51 1.78
N GLY A 114 -16.27 11.18 1.72
CA GLY A 114 -15.35 11.28 2.84
C GLY A 114 -15.95 12.00 4.03
N THR A 115 -16.69 13.08 3.78
CA THR A 115 -17.40 13.86 4.81
C THR A 115 -18.43 13.00 5.56
N ALA A 116 -19.28 12.26 4.84
CA ALA A 116 -20.25 11.34 5.45
C ALA A 116 -19.56 10.25 6.27
N ALA A 117 -18.45 9.71 5.79
CA ALA A 117 -17.70 8.70 6.54
C ALA A 117 -17.08 9.25 7.83
N VAL A 118 -16.54 10.49 7.83
CA VAL A 118 -16.07 11.13 9.08
C VAL A 118 -17.22 11.26 10.10
N LEU A 119 -18.43 11.63 9.64
CA LEU A 119 -19.59 11.76 10.50
C LEU A 119 -20.00 10.42 11.13
N GLU A 120 -20.08 9.36 10.34
CA GLU A 120 -20.40 8.01 10.81
C GLU A 120 -19.34 7.44 11.77
N ILE A 121 -18.05 7.70 11.48
CA ILE A 121 -16.95 7.33 12.37
C ILE A 121 -17.10 8.10 13.70
N ALA A 122 -17.46 9.37 13.65
CA ALA A 122 -17.69 10.18 14.85
C ALA A 122 -18.85 9.60 15.69
N GLU A 123 -19.95 9.18 15.07
CA GLU A 123 -21.03 8.47 15.74
C GLU A 123 -20.54 7.18 16.39
N ALA A 124 -19.81 6.34 15.62
CA ALA A 124 -19.29 5.07 16.13
C ALA A 124 -18.41 5.25 17.39
N PHE A 125 -17.65 6.35 17.48
CA PHE A 125 -16.88 6.68 18.68
C PHE A 125 -17.81 7.01 19.86
N THR A 126 -18.96 7.63 19.65
CA THR A 126 -19.90 7.93 20.75
C THR A 126 -20.52 6.68 21.37
N LEU A 127 -20.52 5.57 20.68
CA LEU A 127 -21.04 4.29 21.14
C LEU A 127 -19.99 3.42 21.87
N LEU A 128 -18.76 3.88 21.97
CA LEU A 128 -17.72 3.17 22.72
C LEU A 128 -18.05 3.16 24.22
N SER A 129 -17.87 2.00 24.85
CA SER A 129 -18.14 1.80 26.27
C SER A 129 -17.08 2.37 27.22
N ARG A 130 -15.93 2.76 26.67
CA ARG A 130 -14.80 3.31 27.43
C ARG A 130 -14.06 4.37 26.61
N PRO A 131 -13.42 5.35 27.28
CA PRO A 131 -12.59 6.34 26.59
C PRO A 131 -11.35 5.68 25.97
N THR A 132 -10.82 6.31 24.94
CA THR A 132 -9.53 5.98 24.34
C THR A 132 -8.38 6.68 25.06
N ARG A 133 -7.14 6.20 24.88
CA ARG A 133 -5.95 6.83 25.48
C ARG A 133 -5.65 8.22 24.91
N ARG A 134 -5.94 8.41 23.60
CA ARG A 134 -5.79 9.68 22.90
C ARG A 134 -7.14 10.27 22.57
N LYS A 135 -7.18 11.57 22.48
CA LYS A 135 -8.36 12.29 21.98
C LYS A 135 -8.51 12.03 20.48
N VAL A 136 -9.74 12.08 20.01
CA VAL A 136 -10.02 12.05 18.56
C VAL A 136 -10.66 13.38 18.18
N LEU A 137 -10.04 14.09 17.24
CA LEU A 137 -10.55 15.31 16.63
C LEU A 137 -11.14 14.96 15.27
N PHE A 138 -12.44 15.12 15.12
CA PHE A 138 -13.14 15.03 13.84
C PHE A 138 -13.09 16.39 13.16
N ALA A 139 -12.57 16.43 11.94
CA ALA A 139 -12.30 17.66 11.23
C ALA A 139 -12.90 17.63 9.83
N PHE A 140 -13.76 18.58 9.56
CA PHE A 140 -14.37 18.83 8.26
C PHE A 140 -13.78 20.13 7.73
N TRP A 141 -12.89 20.00 6.75
CA TRP A 141 -12.13 21.12 6.21
C TRP A 141 -12.96 21.89 5.21
N ASP A 142 -12.84 23.22 5.21
CA ASP A 142 -13.46 24.12 4.23
C ASP A 142 -12.40 24.65 3.25
N ALA A 143 -12.83 25.00 2.06
CA ALA A 143 -11.99 25.60 1.01
C ALA A 143 -10.75 24.75 0.64
N GLU A 144 -10.89 23.43 0.62
CA GLU A 144 -9.91 22.51 0.07
C GLU A 144 -9.69 22.81 -1.41
N GLU A 145 -10.79 22.92 -2.17
CA GLU A 145 -10.86 23.21 -3.62
C GLU A 145 -10.28 24.56 -4.02
N LYS A 146 -10.08 25.42 -3.03
CA LYS A 146 -9.40 26.71 -3.19
C LYS A 146 -7.92 26.64 -2.81
N GLY A 147 -7.38 25.42 -2.66
CA GLY A 147 -5.98 25.13 -2.39
C GLY A 147 -5.68 24.83 -0.93
N LEU A 148 -6.43 23.93 -0.31
CA LEU A 148 -6.22 23.41 1.05
C LEU A 148 -6.29 24.51 2.12
N LEU A 149 -7.17 25.52 1.96
CA LEU A 149 -7.13 26.70 2.83
C LEU A 149 -7.53 26.36 4.26
N GLY A 150 -8.52 25.47 4.46
CA GLY A 150 -9.00 25.11 5.78
C GLY A 150 -7.97 24.34 6.61
N SER A 151 -7.40 23.29 6.07
CA SER A 151 -6.36 22.50 6.74
C SER A 151 -5.08 23.32 6.95
N LYS A 152 -4.67 24.16 5.99
CA LYS A 152 -3.56 25.11 6.15
C LYS A 152 -3.84 26.09 7.27
N HIS A 153 -5.06 26.65 7.33
CA HIS A 153 -5.44 27.59 8.37
C HIS A 153 -5.35 26.94 9.75
N TRP A 154 -5.90 25.71 9.88
CA TRP A 154 -5.83 24.98 11.15
C TRP A 154 -4.40 24.72 11.60
N VAL A 155 -3.52 24.27 10.69
CA VAL A 155 -2.09 24.01 10.99
C VAL A 155 -1.35 25.30 11.41
N GLN A 156 -1.76 26.47 10.89
CA GLN A 156 -1.17 27.76 11.25
C GLN A 156 -1.78 28.36 12.53
N ASN A 157 -3.05 28.11 12.80
CA ASN A 157 -3.83 28.61 13.93
C ASN A 157 -4.58 27.46 14.63
N PRO A 158 -3.86 26.49 15.18
CA PRO A 158 -4.48 25.25 15.67
C PRO A 158 -5.37 25.49 16.87
N THR A 159 -6.58 24.94 16.86
CA THR A 159 -7.54 25.00 17.99
C THR A 159 -7.17 24.00 19.10
N ARG A 160 -6.26 23.12 18.85
CA ARG A 160 -5.63 22.19 19.78
C ARG A 160 -4.10 22.20 19.54
N PRO A 161 -3.26 21.95 20.56
CA PRO A 161 -1.81 22.01 20.37
C PRO A 161 -1.31 21.09 19.26
N LEU A 162 -0.69 21.65 18.22
CA LEU A 162 -0.22 20.90 17.04
C LEU A 162 0.84 19.86 17.42
N ASP A 163 1.67 20.17 18.43
CA ASP A 163 2.70 19.25 18.96
C ASP A 163 2.11 18.04 19.70
N LYS A 164 0.79 18.02 19.96
CA LYS A 164 0.07 16.87 20.49
C LYS A 164 -0.57 16.01 19.41
N VAL A 165 -0.64 16.48 18.17
CA VAL A 165 -1.17 15.70 17.05
C VAL A 165 -0.17 14.61 16.68
N ARG A 166 -0.59 13.36 16.79
CA ARG A 166 0.24 12.17 16.51
C ARG A 166 -0.05 11.49 15.21
N PHE A 167 -1.23 11.69 14.66
CA PHE A 167 -1.62 11.07 13.41
C PHE A 167 -2.80 11.80 12.76
N LEU A 168 -2.85 11.78 11.45
CA LEU A 168 -4.00 12.21 10.66
C LEU A 168 -4.48 11.04 9.77
N VAL A 169 -5.76 10.71 9.86
CA VAL A 169 -6.46 9.88 8.88
C VAL A 169 -7.29 10.82 8.01
N ASN A 170 -7.00 10.87 6.72
CA ASN A 170 -7.74 11.68 5.75
C ASN A 170 -8.53 10.79 4.80
N MET A 171 -9.76 11.16 4.50
CA MET A 171 -10.58 10.50 3.50
C MET A 171 -10.95 11.49 2.42
N ASP A 172 -10.69 11.10 1.18
CA ASP A 172 -10.94 11.94 0.02
C ASP A 172 -11.33 11.04 -1.15
N MET A 173 -12.59 11.15 -1.61
CA MET A 173 -13.17 10.32 -2.66
C MET A 173 -13.16 8.82 -2.33
N ILE A 174 -13.98 8.40 -1.37
CA ILE A 174 -14.08 6.99 -0.95
C ILE A 174 -15.38 6.30 -1.39
N GLY A 175 -16.25 6.98 -2.12
CA GLY A 175 -17.57 6.50 -2.54
C GLY A 175 -17.60 5.74 -3.85
N ARG A 176 -16.51 5.63 -4.60
CA ARG A 176 -16.49 4.98 -5.93
C ARG A 176 -15.59 3.74 -5.95
N LEU A 177 -15.70 2.90 -4.92
CA LEU A 177 -14.94 1.65 -4.83
C LEU A 177 -15.22 0.75 -6.05
N ARG A 178 -14.15 0.33 -6.74
CA ARG A 178 -14.14 -0.58 -7.89
C ARG A 178 -13.14 -1.69 -7.66
N ASP A 179 -13.49 -2.91 -8.04
CA ASP A 179 -12.62 -4.09 -7.89
C ASP A 179 -12.04 -4.25 -6.47
N HIS A 180 -12.81 -3.82 -5.45
CA HIS A 180 -12.41 -3.80 -4.03
C HIS A 180 -11.13 -3.00 -3.74
N ARG A 181 -10.67 -2.16 -4.68
CA ARG A 181 -9.39 -1.48 -4.63
C ARG A 181 -9.48 -0.12 -3.95
N VAL A 182 -8.72 0.05 -2.87
CA VAL A 182 -8.50 1.31 -2.16
C VAL A 182 -7.04 1.73 -2.32
N GLU A 183 -6.80 2.93 -2.79
CA GLU A 183 -5.48 3.55 -2.81
C GLU A 183 -5.18 4.12 -1.42
N VAL A 184 -4.04 3.72 -0.85
CA VAL A 184 -3.60 4.18 0.45
C VAL A 184 -2.27 4.89 0.32
N TYR A 185 -2.28 6.18 0.62
CA TYR A 185 -1.09 7.04 0.61
C TYR A 185 -0.62 7.32 2.03
N GLY A 186 0.67 7.66 2.17
CA GLY A 186 1.25 7.99 3.46
C GLY A 186 1.68 6.80 4.29
N VAL A 187 1.56 5.58 3.79
CA VAL A 187 1.95 4.35 4.51
C VAL A 187 3.42 4.35 4.95
N ARG A 188 4.24 5.19 4.36
CA ARG A 188 5.66 5.38 4.71
C ARG A 188 5.93 6.62 5.57
N SER A 189 4.89 7.40 5.92
CA SER A 189 5.02 8.60 6.75
C SER A 189 5.37 8.30 8.21
N GLY A 190 5.12 7.07 8.66
CA GLY A 190 5.46 6.53 9.98
C GLY A 190 5.95 5.09 9.89
N PHE A 191 6.32 4.51 11.01
CA PHE A 191 6.85 3.14 11.08
C PHE A 191 5.74 2.12 11.35
N GLY A 192 5.76 0.98 10.61
CA GLY A 192 4.88 -0.17 10.82
C GLY A 192 3.43 0.05 10.38
N LEU A 193 3.16 1.04 9.55
CA LEU A 193 1.80 1.39 9.11
C LEU A 193 1.21 0.34 8.17
N ARG A 194 2.02 -0.24 7.30
CA ARG A 194 1.58 -1.29 6.38
C ARG A 194 1.16 -2.56 7.14
N GLU A 195 2.03 -3.05 8.04
CA GLU A 195 1.72 -4.22 8.85
C GLU A 195 0.44 -4.01 9.67
N MET A 196 0.30 -2.84 10.31
CA MET A 196 -0.88 -2.49 11.10
C MET A 196 -2.14 -2.52 10.25
N LEU A 197 -2.16 -1.79 9.14
CA LEU A 197 -3.37 -1.65 8.31
C LEU A 197 -3.73 -2.97 7.62
N SER A 198 -2.75 -3.74 7.15
CA SER A 198 -2.97 -5.08 6.59
C SER A 198 -3.52 -6.05 7.64
N GLY A 199 -3.12 -5.89 8.91
CA GLY A 199 -3.66 -6.63 10.04
C GLY A 199 -5.14 -6.33 10.29
N LEU A 200 -5.54 -5.05 10.22
CA LEU A 200 -6.93 -4.62 10.36
C LEU A 200 -7.80 -5.03 9.15
N ASN A 201 -7.20 -5.10 7.97
CA ASN A 201 -7.88 -5.48 6.73
C ASN A 201 -8.11 -7.01 6.59
N ARG A 202 -7.86 -7.80 7.64
CA ARG A 202 -7.89 -9.27 7.57
C ARG A 202 -9.25 -9.82 7.15
N ASP A 203 -10.31 -9.23 7.70
CA ASP A 203 -11.69 -9.73 7.58
C ASP A 203 -12.52 -9.00 6.52
N THR A 204 -11.91 -8.09 5.74
CA THR A 204 -12.54 -7.44 4.60
C THR A 204 -12.12 -8.10 3.29
N ASP A 205 -12.73 -7.69 2.18
CA ASP A 205 -12.31 -8.07 0.82
C ASP A 205 -11.50 -6.96 0.11
N LEU A 206 -11.19 -5.87 0.82
CA LEU A 206 -10.47 -4.73 0.25
C LEU A 206 -9.04 -5.09 -0.17
N VAL A 207 -8.66 -4.64 -1.34
CA VAL A 207 -7.30 -4.65 -1.87
C VAL A 207 -6.67 -3.28 -1.61
N LEU A 208 -5.71 -3.20 -0.70
CA LEU A 208 -5.07 -1.94 -0.34
C LEU A 208 -3.84 -1.69 -1.22
N ALA A 209 -4.00 -0.79 -2.17
CA ALA A 209 -2.92 -0.36 -3.06
C ALA A 209 -2.04 0.67 -2.37
N TYR A 210 -1.03 0.19 -1.65
CA TYR A 210 -0.08 1.05 -0.95
C TYR A 210 0.81 1.82 -1.92
N SER A 211 0.81 3.15 -1.79
CA SER A 211 1.64 4.03 -2.62
C SER A 211 2.87 4.53 -1.86
N TRP A 212 4.02 4.54 -2.55
CA TRP A 212 5.23 5.22 -2.10
C TRP A 212 5.21 6.72 -2.44
N TRP A 213 4.24 7.15 -3.23
CA TRP A 213 4.10 8.55 -3.59
C TRP A 213 3.37 9.31 -2.48
N ASN A 214 3.97 10.38 -2.00
CA ASN A 214 3.33 11.32 -1.10
C ASN A 214 2.57 12.36 -1.94
N ARG A 215 1.26 12.18 -2.11
CA ARG A 215 0.40 13.20 -2.71
C ARG A 215 0.52 14.51 -1.92
N GLY A 216 0.47 15.64 -2.61
CA GLY A 216 0.57 16.94 -1.97
C GLY A 216 -0.66 17.83 -2.20
N ASP A 217 -1.72 17.25 -2.71
CA ASP A 217 -2.89 17.90 -3.30
C ASP A 217 -4.19 17.76 -2.48
N THR A 218 -4.12 17.20 -1.27
CA THR A 218 -5.26 17.13 -0.33
C THR A 218 -4.84 17.44 1.12
N ASP A 219 -5.78 17.50 2.04
CA ASP A 219 -5.68 18.10 3.38
C ASP A 219 -4.62 17.49 4.32
N HIS A 220 -4.10 16.31 4.04
CA HIS A 220 -2.98 15.75 4.79
C HIS A 220 -1.66 16.53 4.55
N ALA A 221 -1.52 17.20 3.41
CA ALA A 221 -0.26 17.80 3.00
C ALA A 221 0.26 18.91 3.95
N PRO A 222 -0.56 19.82 4.52
CA PRO A 222 -0.10 20.75 5.54
C PRO A 222 0.43 20.07 6.81
N PHE A 223 -0.17 18.96 7.23
CA PHE A 223 0.22 18.19 8.40
C PHE A 223 1.51 17.42 8.18
N PHE A 224 1.64 16.77 7.02
CA PHE A 224 2.88 16.09 6.63
C PHE A 224 4.09 17.03 6.65
N ARG A 225 3.94 18.26 6.14
CA ARG A 225 4.98 19.31 6.23
C ARG A 225 5.33 19.72 7.66
N LYS A 226 4.45 19.44 8.63
CA LYS A 226 4.68 19.63 10.08
C LYS A 226 5.10 18.34 10.79
N ARG A 227 5.48 17.31 10.02
CA ARG A 227 5.98 16.03 10.55
C ARG A 227 4.91 15.24 11.33
N VAL A 228 3.64 15.40 10.95
CA VAL A 228 2.55 14.55 11.42
C VAL A 228 2.42 13.38 10.44
N PRO A 229 2.57 12.12 10.90
CA PRO A 229 2.33 10.96 10.05
C PRO A 229 0.85 10.87 9.67
N TYR A 230 0.56 10.31 8.51
CA TYR A 230 -0.79 10.26 7.98
C TYR A 230 -1.08 9.00 7.19
N LEU A 231 -2.36 8.71 7.01
CA LEU A 231 -2.88 7.85 5.96
C LEU A 231 -4.01 8.58 5.24
N LEU A 232 -3.98 8.55 3.91
CA LEU A 232 -5.05 9.02 3.04
C LEU A 232 -5.67 7.82 2.34
N PHE A 233 -7.00 7.71 2.40
CA PHE A 233 -7.80 6.71 1.71
C PHE A 233 -8.51 7.33 0.52
N HIS A 234 -8.44 6.67 -0.64
CA HIS A 234 -9.00 7.15 -1.90
C HIS A 234 -9.38 5.96 -2.79
N THR A 235 -10.51 6.00 -3.49
CA THR A 235 -10.95 4.89 -4.37
C THR A 235 -10.51 5.02 -5.83
N GLY A 236 -9.62 5.98 -6.10
CA GLY A 236 -9.05 6.25 -7.41
C GLY A 236 -9.89 7.22 -8.24
N MET A 237 -9.22 7.91 -9.16
CA MET A 237 -9.87 8.88 -10.05
C MET A 237 -10.90 8.21 -10.95
N HIS A 238 -11.97 8.93 -11.29
CA HIS A 238 -13.03 8.51 -12.20
C HIS A 238 -13.41 9.62 -13.18
N GLU A 239 -14.24 9.30 -14.16
CA GLU A 239 -14.62 10.22 -15.22
C GLU A 239 -15.48 11.40 -14.74
N ASP A 240 -16.23 11.20 -13.65
CA ASP A 240 -17.09 12.24 -13.07
C ASP A 240 -16.33 13.22 -12.13
N TYR A 241 -15.04 13.04 -11.88
CA TYR A 241 -14.26 13.93 -11.02
C TYR A 241 -14.33 15.39 -11.53
N HIS A 242 -14.79 16.32 -10.69
CA HIS A 242 -15.07 17.71 -11.02
C HIS A 242 -16.02 17.86 -12.23
N ALA A 243 -16.97 16.95 -12.37
CA ALA A 243 -18.03 17.00 -13.38
C ALA A 243 -19.39 17.17 -12.72
N ALA A 244 -20.34 17.80 -13.42
CA ALA A 244 -21.72 17.95 -12.94
C ALA A 244 -22.45 16.60 -12.76
N THR A 245 -21.84 15.52 -13.19
CA THR A 245 -22.36 14.16 -13.10
C THR A 245 -21.83 13.36 -11.90
N ASP A 246 -21.07 13.97 -10.98
CA ASP A 246 -20.69 13.33 -9.71
C ASP A 246 -21.83 13.41 -8.70
N ASP A 247 -22.82 12.55 -8.90
CA ASP A 247 -24.10 12.51 -8.19
C ASP A 247 -24.23 11.30 -7.27
N THR A 248 -25.14 11.41 -6.28
CA THR A 248 -25.38 10.41 -5.22
C THR A 248 -25.68 9.02 -5.77
N GLU A 249 -26.39 8.90 -6.90
CA GLU A 249 -26.79 7.61 -7.49
C GLU A 249 -25.59 6.78 -7.98
N LYS A 250 -24.43 7.40 -8.11
CA LYS A 250 -23.19 6.74 -8.54
C LYS A 250 -22.36 6.20 -7.40
N ILE A 251 -22.70 6.51 -6.17
CA ILE A 251 -21.95 6.07 -4.98
C ILE A 251 -22.12 4.56 -4.78
N ASN A 252 -21.02 3.86 -4.64
CA ASN A 252 -20.97 2.49 -4.17
C ASN A 252 -21.08 2.47 -2.63
N VAL A 253 -22.31 2.48 -2.14
CA VAL A 253 -22.62 2.59 -0.71
C VAL A 253 -21.99 1.44 0.10
N ASP A 254 -22.09 0.20 -0.38
CA ASP A 254 -21.52 -0.98 0.31
C ASP A 254 -19.99 -0.91 0.37
N GLY A 255 -19.37 -0.46 -0.71
CA GLY A 255 -17.93 -0.23 -0.76
C GLY A 255 -17.49 0.88 0.20
N MET A 256 -18.22 1.98 0.22
CA MET A 256 -17.98 3.12 1.11
C MET A 256 -18.13 2.71 2.59
N GLU A 257 -19.15 1.92 2.93
CA GLU A 257 -19.35 1.36 4.28
C GLU A 257 -18.16 0.50 4.70
N THR A 258 -17.67 -0.37 3.81
CA THR A 258 -16.51 -1.24 4.09
C THR A 258 -15.24 -0.41 4.34
N VAL A 259 -15.00 0.63 3.54
CA VAL A 259 -13.86 1.54 3.75
C VAL A 259 -14.00 2.32 5.05
N ALA A 260 -15.18 2.90 5.33
CA ALA A 260 -15.43 3.66 6.55
C ALA A 260 -15.23 2.81 7.82
N ARG A 261 -15.67 1.54 7.80
CA ARG A 261 -15.45 0.59 8.90
C ARG A 261 -13.95 0.29 9.11
N LEU A 262 -13.19 0.07 8.05
CA LEU A 262 -11.73 -0.12 8.14
C LEU A 262 -11.05 1.13 8.73
N VAL A 263 -11.47 2.32 8.30
CA VAL A 263 -10.93 3.59 8.83
C VAL A 263 -11.32 3.79 10.30
N PHE A 264 -12.52 3.39 10.72
CA PHE A 264 -12.90 3.40 12.13
C PHE A 264 -11.99 2.49 12.97
N GLU A 265 -11.77 1.25 12.55
CA GLU A 265 -10.87 0.29 13.22
C GLU A 265 -9.44 0.86 13.33
N LEU A 266 -8.96 1.51 12.27
CA LEU A 266 -7.67 2.18 12.27
C LEU A 266 -7.64 3.35 13.26
N ALA A 267 -8.62 4.24 13.21
CA ALA A 267 -8.71 5.41 14.09
C ALA A 267 -8.80 5.00 15.56
N TYR A 268 -9.61 3.99 15.86
CA TYR A 268 -9.70 3.41 17.20
C TYR A 268 -8.37 2.81 17.65
N THR A 269 -7.73 2.01 16.81
CA THR A 269 -6.41 1.40 17.09
C THR A 269 -5.36 2.48 17.39
N LEU A 270 -5.30 3.52 16.58
CA LEU A 270 -4.38 4.65 16.77
C LEU A 270 -4.68 5.43 18.04
N ALA A 271 -5.96 5.60 18.38
CA ALA A 271 -6.39 6.32 19.58
C ALA A 271 -6.14 5.52 20.87
N ASP A 272 -6.17 4.20 20.84
CA ASP A 272 -6.13 3.34 22.05
C ASP A 272 -4.82 2.58 22.27
N ARG A 273 -3.91 2.49 21.26
CA ARG A 273 -2.62 1.80 21.40
C ARG A 273 -1.69 2.49 22.41
N ASP A 274 -0.75 1.74 23.00
CA ASP A 274 0.19 2.26 23.98
C ASP A 274 1.14 3.31 23.37
N GLU A 275 1.78 2.99 22.26
CA GLU A 275 2.78 3.85 21.62
C GLU A 275 2.19 4.63 20.45
N SER A 276 2.56 5.90 20.33
CA SER A 276 2.23 6.72 19.15
C SER A 276 3.04 6.29 17.93
N ILE A 277 2.49 6.55 16.74
CA ILE A 277 3.26 6.42 15.51
C ILE A 277 4.29 7.55 15.44
N THR A 278 5.54 7.18 15.22
CA THR A 278 6.63 8.14 15.03
C THR A 278 6.75 8.50 13.56
N PHE A 279 6.89 9.80 13.28
CA PHE A 279 7.10 10.31 11.93
C PHE A 279 8.45 9.84 11.37
N ARG A 280 8.46 9.46 10.11
CA ARG A 280 9.65 9.00 9.40
C ARG A 280 10.13 10.06 8.42
N ASP A 281 11.30 10.64 8.68
CA ASP A 281 11.85 11.75 7.89
C ASP A 281 12.15 11.39 6.43
N ALA A 282 12.57 10.17 6.18
CA ALA A 282 12.88 9.70 4.84
C ALA A 282 11.66 9.71 3.89
N ALA A 283 10.44 9.64 4.42
CA ALA A 283 9.20 9.62 3.64
C ALA A 283 9.06 10.82 2.68
N GLY A 284 9.63 11.99 3.04
CA GLY A 284 9.58 13.18 2.19
C GLY A 284 10.43 13.09 0.91
N ASN A 285 11.34 12.13 0.83
CA ASN A 285 12.28 11.96 -0.28
C ASN A 285 11.98 10.71 -1.12
N GLU A 286 11.01 9.89 -0.73
CA GLU A 286 10.66 8.65 -1.40
C GLU A 286 9.57 8.88 -2.46
N SER A 287 9.63 8.11 -3.53
CA SER A 287 8.74 8.23 -4.67
C SER A 287 8.33 6.88 -5.27
N ALA A 288 7.32 6.89 -6.14
CA ALA A 288 6.94 5.72 -6.91
C ALA A 288 8.09 5.19 -7.80
N LYS A 289 9.01 6.07 -8.23
CA LYS A 289 10.18 5.67 -9.01
C LYS A 289 11.16 4.82 -8.20
N ASP A 290 11.30 5.11 -6.90
CA ASP A 290 12.17 4.33 -6.02
C ASP A 290 11.61 2.91 -5.83
N TRP A 291 10.27 2.79 -5.67
CA TRP A 291 9.59 1.50 -5.69
C TRP A 291 9.83 0.72 -6.98
N ASP A 292 9.60 1.37 -8.12
CA ASP A 292 9.78 0.77 -9.44
C ASP A 292 11.23 0.31 -9.65
N ALA A 293 12.22 1.10 -9.23
CA ALA A 293 13.63 0.76 -9.36
C ALA A 293 13.99 -0.49 -8.55
N LEU A 294 13.46 -0.61 -7.32
CA LEU A 294 13.69 -1.79 -6.46
C LEU A 294 13.19 -3.10 -7.07
N LEU A 295 12.08 -3.04 -7.83
CA LEU A 295 11.47 -4.23 -8.42
C LEU A 295 11.95 -4.54 -9.84
N LYS A 296 12.51 -3.56 -10.56
CA LYS A 296 12.94 -3.74 -11.96
C LYS A 296 14.36 -4.24 -12.12
N GLU A 297 15.24 -3.93 -11.19
CA GLU A 297 16.67 -4.24 -11.30
C GLU A 297 17.08 -5.32 -10.29
N PRO A 298 17.04 -6.62 -10.67
CA PRO A 298 17.53 -7.68 -9.80
C PRO A 298 19.02 -7.51 -9.50
N LYS A 299 19.40 -7.70 -8.27
CA LYS A 299 20.81 -7.88 -7.93
C LYS A 299 21.31 -9.13 -8.64
N PRO A 300 22.56 -9.17 -9.11
CA PRO A 300 23.11 -10.39 -9.69
C PRO A 300 22.96 -11.55 -8.69
N TRP A 301 22.45 -12.69 -9.18
CA TRP A 301 22.44 -13.91 -8.39
C TRP A 301 23.87 -14.40 -8.12
N ARG A 302 24.09 -15.10 -7.03
CA ARG A 302 25.36 -15.79 -6.78
C ARG A 302 25.62 -16.74 -7.93
N ASP A 303 26.82 -16.68 -8.53
CA ASP A 303 27.17 -17.56 -9.62
C ASP A 303 27.94 -18.77 -9.07
N ARG A 304 27.34 -19.96 -9.16
CA ARG A 304 27.93 -21.23 -8.70
C ARG A 304 28.71 -21.96 -9.78
N ALA A 305 28.57 -21.54 -11.05
CA ALA A 305 29.17 -22.21 -12.21
C ALA A 305 30.30 -21.37 -12.82
N GLY A 306 30.19 -20.05 -12.76
CA GLY A 306 31.17 -19.14 -13.38
C GLY A 306 31.02 -19.07 -14.88
N MET A 307 29.80 -19.12 -15.40
CA MET A 307 29.50 -18.95 -16.82
C MET A 307 28.30 -18.04 -17.00
N VAL A 308 28.23 -17.37 -18.15
CA VAL A 308 27.06 -16.61 -18.60
C VAL A 308 26.41 -17.38 -19.74
N THR A 309 25.10 -17.46 -19.73
CA THR A 309 24.34 -18.13 -20.78
C THR A 309 23.30 -17.19 -21.37
N GLU A 310 22.89 -17.45 -22.60
CA GLU A 310 21.88 -16.68 -23.31
C GLU A 310 20.94 -17.62 -24.07
N ASP A 311 19.68 -17.17 -24.21
CA ASP A 311 18.70 -17.87 -25.01
C ASP A 311 18.99 -17.68 -26.50
N VAL A 312 18.81 -18.73 -27.28
CA VAL A 312 19.07 -18.74 -28.72
C VAL A 312 17.75 -18.94 -29.45
N PRO A 313 17.53 -18.22 -30.60
CA PRO A 313 16.32 -18.40 -31.39
C PRO A 313 16.09 -19.86 -31.84
N PRO A 314 14.83 -20.30 -32.00
CA PRO A 314 14.47 -21.69 -32.39
C PRO A 314 15.10 -22.21 -33.69
N GLU A 315 15.57 -21.30 -34.55
CA GLU A 315 16.24 -21.62 -35.84
C GLU A 315 17.62 -22.32 -35.70
N SER A 316 18.14 -22.36 -34.46
CA SER A 316 19.48 -22.92 -34.15
C SER A 316 19.49 -24.44 -33.94
N GLY A 317 18.67 -25.19 -34.64
CA GLY A 317 18.69 -26.67 -34.60
C GLY A 317 18.09 -27.29 -33.34
N GLY A 318 17.21 -26.57 -32.61
CA GLY A 318 16.48 -27.09 -31.44
C GLY A 318 17.22 -26.92 -30.11
N LEU A 319 18.40 -26.31 -30.09
CA LEU A 319 19.14 -26.01 -28.86
C LEU A 319 18.77 -24.60 -28.36
N ALA A 320 18.29 -24.51 -27.12
CA ALA A 320 17.69 -23.27 -26.58
C ALA A 320 18.71 -22.35 -25.88
N VAL A 321 19.83 -22.88 -25.39
CA VAL A 321 20.73 -22.13 -24.49
C VAL A 321 22.18 -22.29 -24.92
N ARG A 322 22.86 -21.15 -25.14
CA ARG A 322 24.27 -21.06 -25.47
C ARG A 322 25.07 -20.46 -24.31
N ILE A 323 26.26 -20.97 -24.07
CA ILE A 323 27.25 -20.37 -23.17
C ILE A 323 27.88 -19.19 -23.92
N SER A 324 27.64 -17.95 -23.45
CA SER A 324 28.21 -16.74 -24.05
C SER A 324 29.57 -16.38 -23.45
N GLU A 325 29.81 -16.71 -22.18
CA GLU A 325 31.07 -16.43 -21.47
C GLU A 325 31.37 -17.54 -20.46
N VAL A 326 32.67 -17.87 -20.33
CA VAL A 326 33.19 -18.70 -19.24
C VAL A 326 34.30 -17.92 -18.54
N ARG A 327 34.10 -17.69 -17.24
CA ARG A 327 35.06 -16.90 -16.44
C ARG A 327 36.31 -17.70 -16.16
N PRO A 328 37.51 -17.09 -16.27
CA PRO A 328 38.76 -17.76 -15.95
C PRO A 328 38.77 -18.33 -14.52
N GLN A 329 39.36 -19.51 -14.37
CA GLN A 329 39.46 -20.21 -13.08
C GLN A 329 38.13 -20.59 -12.40
N SER A 330 37.03 -20.40 -13.09
CA SER A 330 35.68 -20.76 -12.57
C SER A 330 35.47 -22.28 -12.60
N PRO A 331 34.40 -22.79 -11.92
CA PRO A 331 33.96 -24.17 -12.06
C PRO A 331 33.76 -24.58 -13.52
N ALA A 332 33.16 -23.77 -14.35
CA ALA A 332 32.93 -24.02 -15.76
C ALA A 332 34.26 -24.14 -16.53
N ALA A 333 35.23 -23.24 -16.29
CA ALA A 333 36.56 -23.31 -16.90
C ALA A 333 37.31 -24.59 -16.47
N ARG A 334 37.29 -24.94 -15.17
CA ARG A 334 37.90 -26.18 -14.68
C ARG A 334 37.20 -27.45 -15.20
N GLY A 335 35.92 -27.37 -15.49
CA GLY A 335 35.11 -28.40 -16.13
C GLY A 335 35.37 -28.54 -17.64
N GLY A 336 36.18 -27.64 -18.23
CA GLY A 336 36.49 -27.61 -19.65
C GLY A 336 35.32 -27.15 -20.52
N LEU A 337 34.44 -26.30 -20.00
CA LEU A 337 33.37 -25.66 -20.77
C LEU A 337 33.95 -24.45 -21.51
N GLU A 338 33.43 -24.18 -22.69
CA GLU A 338 33.89 -23.07 -23.54
C GLU A 338 32.70 -22.21 -24.02
N ALA A 339 32.96 -20.92 -24.26
CA ALA A 339 32.01 -20.05 -24.91
C ALA A 339 31.66 -20.54 -26.32
N GLY A 340 30.41 -20.36 -26.72
CA GLY A 340 29.88 -20.85 -27.99
C GLY A 340 29.26 -22.25 -27.93
N TRP A 341 29.46 -23.01 -26.85
CA TRP A 341 28.81 -24.31 -26.68
C TRP A 341 27.36 -24.16 -26.24
N PHE A 342 26.54 -25.16 -26.56
CA PHE A 342 25.13 -25.22 -26.19
C PHE A 342 24.92 -26.18 -25.04
N VAL A 343 24.00 -25.87 -24.15
CA VAL A 343 23.58 -26.72 -23.02
C VAL A 343 22.27 -27.44 -23.40
N GLU A 344 22.32 -28.76 -23.53
CA GLU A 344 21.16 -29.59 -23.86
C GLU A 344 20.39 -30.04 -22.59
N SER A 345 21.14 -30.52 -21.61
CA SER A 345 20.55 -31.00 -20.35
C SER A 345 21.50 -30.81 -19.17
N VAL A 346 20.93 -30.74 -17.96
CA VAL A 346 21.65 -30.83 -16.68
C VAL A 346 21.00 -31.93 -15.84
N ASP A 347 21.81 -32.91 -15.39
CA ASP A 347 21.36 -34.08 -14.64
C ASP A 347 20.18 -34.81 -15.32
N ASP A 348 20.28 -34.96 -16.66
CA ASP A 348 19.29 -35.55 -17.57
C ASP A 348 17.98 -34.73 -17.73
N VAL A 349 17.89 -33.54 -17.12
CA VAL A 349 16.76 -32.60 -17.28
C VAL A 349 17.04 -31.70 -18.48
N PRO A 350 16.20 -31.68 -19.52
CA PRO A 350 16.38 -30.80 -20.68
C PRO A 350 16.42 -29.31 -20.29
N VAL A 351 17.35 -28.56 -20.84
CA VAL A 351 17.47 -27.10 -20.65
C VAL A 351 16.72 -26.39 -21.77
N THR A 352 15.68 -25.67 -21.43
CA THR A 352 14.80 -24.95 -22.37
C THR A 352 14.97 -23.44 -22.37
N SER A 353 15.66 -22.88 -21.34
CA SER A 353 16.01 -21.46 -21.24
C SER A 353 17.19 -21.23 -20.30
N SER A 354 17.89 -20.11 -20.47
CA SER A 354 18.96 -19.65 -19.57
C SER A 354 18.47 -19.46 -18.15
N GLU A 355 17.24 -18.99 -17.98
CA GLU A 355 16.61 -18.80 -16.68
C GLU A 355 16.44 -20.15 -15.94
N ARG A 356 15.92 -21.18 -16.62
CA ARG A 356 15.77 -22.54 -16.05
C ARG A 356 17.12 -23.18 -15.71
N LEU A 357 18.12 -23.01 -16.57
CA LEU A 357 19.48 -23.48 -16.28
C LEU A 357 20.04 -22.79 -15.04
N THR A 358 19.91 -21.46 -14.96
CA THR A 358 20.35 -20.66 -13.81
C THR A 358 19.64 -21.13 -12.53
N ALA A 359 18.33 -21.30 -12.58
CA ALA A 359 17.55 -21.80 -11.44
C ALA A 359 18.04 -23.18 -10.97
N HIS A 360 18.24 -24.13 -11.89
CA HIS A 360 18.74 -25.47 -11.55
C HIS A 360 20.11 -25.40 -10.85
N LEU A 361 21.07 -24.65 -11.43
CA LEU A 361 22.42 -24.53 -10.87
C LEU A 361 22.43 -23.82 -9.50
N LEU A 362 21.54 -22.85 -9.28
CA LEU A 362 21.45 -22.12 -8.03
C LEU A 362 20.74 -22.90 -6.91
N LEU A 363 19.73 -23.71 -7.24
CA LEU A 363 18.87 -24.39 -6.28
C LEU A 363 19.34 -25.80 -5.93
N THR A 364 20.04 -26.50 -6.86
CA THR A 364 20.47 -27.87 -6.60
C THR A 364 21.40 -27.98 -5.38
N ARG A 365 21.09 -28.94 -4.48
CA ARG A 365 21.92 -29.25 -3.31
C ARG A 365 23.16 -30.09 -3.65
N ARG A 366 23.26 -30.55 -4.89
CA ARG A 366 24.43 -31.30 -5.35
C ARG A 366 25.65 -30.38 -5.41
N SER A 367 26.79 -30.90 -5.03
CA SER A 367 28.09 -30.23 -5.16
C SER A 367 28.63 -30.28 -6.60
N ALA A 368 28.01 -31.11 -7.43
CA ALA A 368 28.37 -31.22 -8.86
C ALA A 368 27.15 -31.69 -9.66
N VAL A 369 27.07 -31.23 -10.90
CA VAL A 369 26.04 -31.59 -11.89
C VAL A 369 26.68 -32.20 -13.12
N ARG A 370 25.92 -33.02 -13.84
CA ARG A 370 26.31 -33.56 -15.14
C ARG A 370 25.63 -32.75 -16.23
N MET A 371 26.43 -32.13 -17.10
CA MET A 371 25.92 -31.34 -18.21
C MET A 371 26.14 -32.07 -19.52
N THR A 372 25.09 -32.23 -20.32
CA THR A 372 25.21 -32.63 -21.73
C THR A 372 25.26 -31.37 -22.58
N LEU A 373 26.33 -31.28 -23.35
CA LEU A 373 26.72 -30.10 -24.13
C LEU A 373 26.84 -30.46 -25.61
N ALA A 374 26.50 -29.52 -26.49
CA ALA A 374 26.77 -29.63 -27.92
C ALA A 374 27.73 -28.52 -28.34
N ARG A 375 28.75 -28.88 -29.09
CA ARG A 375 29.69 -27.95 -29.70
C ARG A 375 29.08 -27.30 -30.95
N PRO A 376 29.65 -26.19 -31.45
CA PRO A 376 29.17 -25.56 -32.69
C PRO A 376 29.25 -26.48 -33.94
N ASP A 377 30.08 -27.49 -33.92
CA ASP A 377 30.20 -28.50 -34.99
C ASP A 377 29.17 -29.65 -34.86
N GLY A 378 28.28 -29.59 -33.85
CA GLY A 378 27.27 -30.61 -33.55
C GLY A 378 27.75 -31.78 -32.71
N THR A 379 29.03 -31.86 -32.36
CA THR A 379 29.58 -32.91 -31.50
C THR A 379 29.01 -32.77 -30.08
N LYS A 380 28.49 -33.86 -29.54
CA LYS A 380 27.90 -33.90 -28.15
C LYS A 380 28.89 -34.52 -27.18
N GLU A 381 28.94 -33.96 -25.99
CA GLU A 381 29.72 -34.50 -24.90
C GLU A 381 29.08 -34.26 -23.55
N THR A 382 29.42 -35.09 -22.56
CA THR A 382 28.94 -34.93 -21.20
C THR A 382 30.12 -34.52 -20.30
N ARG A 383 29.92 -33.46 -19.53
CA ARG A 383 30.89 -32.93 -18.57
C ARG A 383 30.32 -32.93 -17.15
N LYS A 384 31.17 -33.19 -16.19
CA LYS A 384 30.88 -32.99 -14.78
C LYS A 384 31.33 -31.60 -14.39
N LEU A 385 30.38 -30.78 -13.93
CA LEU A 385 30.63 -29.44 -13.41
C LEU A 385 30.51 -29.46 -11.88
N THR A 386 31.60 -29.17 -11.18
CA THR A 386 31.60 -28.99 -9.73
C THR A 386 31.13 -27.57 -9.43
N LEU A 387 30.11 -27.42 -8.59
CA LEU A 387 29.52 -26.12 -8.23
C LEU A 387 30.22 -25.53 -7.02
N GLU A 388 30.37 -24.19 -6.97
CA GLU A 388 30.92 -23.47 -5.84
C GLU A 388 29.78 -22.80 -5.02
N GLY A 389 30.05 -22.56 -3.72
CA GLY A 389 29.12 -21.92 -2.81
C GLY A 389 27.89 -22.79 -2.46
N SER A 390 27.09 -22.29 -1.53
CA SER A 390 25.87 -22.95 -1.07
C SER A 390 24.72 -22.74 -2.06
N PRO A 391 23.79 -23.70 -2.18
CA PRO A 391 22.57 -23.51 -2.96
C PRO A 391 21.68 -22.44 -2.33
N LEU A 392 20.90 -21.77 -3.17
CA LEU A 392 19.83 -20.90 -2.67
C LEU A 392 18.74 -21.75 -2.05
N ARG A 393 18.25 -21.31 -0.90
CA ARG A 393 17.25 -22.06 -0.17
C ARG A 393 15.82 -21.71 -0.59
N LEU A 394 15.54 -20.41 -0.75
CA LEU A 394 14.23 -19.92 -1.16
C LEU A 394 14.18 -19.57 -2.65
N GLY A 395 15.30 -19.13 -3.24
CA GLY A 395 15.34 -18.60 -4.59
C GLY A 395 14.58 -17.28 -4.72
N MET A 396 14.74 -16.40 -3.75
CA MET A 396 14.24 -15.04 -3.82
C MET A 396 15.30 -14.05 -3.32
N GLN A 397 15.17 -12.79 -3.74
CA GLN A 397 15.93 -11.67 -3.23
C GLN A 397 15.00 -10.81 -2.36
N TRP A 398 15.54 -10.24 -1.30
CA TRP A 398 14.81 -9.39 -0.36
C TRP A 398 15.72 -8.32 0.21
N GLN A 399 15.09 -7.37 0.87
CA GLN A 399 15.78 -6.37 1.69
C GLN A 399 14.89 -5.95 2.87
N PRO A 400 15.50 -5.57 4.00
CA PRO A 400 14.79 -4.85 5.07
C PRO A 400 14.20 -3.55 4.52
N ASP A 401 13.07 -3.13 5.08
CA ASP A 401 12.46 -1.83 4.79
C ASP A 401 12.36 -1.02 6.09
N GLU A 402 13.02 0.13 6.11
CA GLU A 402 13.02 1.00 7.28
C GLU A 402 11.60 1.42 7.72
N ALA A 403 10.68 1.60 6.76
CA ALA A 403 9.29 1.95 7.07
C ALA A 403 8.53 0.80 7.77
N GLU A 404 8.95 -0.44 7.53
CA GLU A 404 8.36 -1.65 8.11
C GLU A 404 9.42 -2.42 8.92
N PRO A 405 9.75 -1.96 10.14
CA PRO A 405 10.90 -2.45 10.92
C PRO A 405 10.79 -3.91 11.35
N ARG A 406 9.65 -4.56 11.13
CA ARG A 406 9.43 -6.00 11.36
C ARG A 406 9.15 -6.76 10.07
N GLY A 407 9.48 -6.19 8.92
CA GLY A 407 9.21 -6.75 7.62
C GLY A 407 10.42 -6.75 6.70
N ILE A 408 10.40 -7.65 5.74
CA ILE A 408 11.30 -7.63 4.58
C ILE A 408 10.48 -7.51 3.30
N LEU A 409 10.97 -6.72 2.37
CA LEU A 409 10.42 -6.58 1.03
C LEU A 409 11.06 -7.61 0.11
N VAL A 410 10.26 -8.46 -0.52
CA VAL A 410 10.70 -9.35 -1.60
C VAL A 410 10.89 -8.52 -2.87
N THR A 411 12.10 -8.49 -3.41
CA THR A 411 12.42 -7.71 -4.61
C THR A 411 12.36 -8.53 -5.88
N HIS A 412 12.80 -9.80 -5.83
CA HIS A 412 12.80 -10.71 -6.98
C HIS A 412 12.56 -12.14 -6.53
N VAL A 413 11.97 -12.94 -7.42
CA VAL A 413 11.74 -14.38 -7.20
C VAL A 413 12.27 -15.14 -8.41
N LEU A 414 13.08 -16.15 -8.15
CA LEU A 414 13.70 -17.00 -9.16
C LEU A 414 12.68 -18.03 -9.66
N PHE A 415 12.56 -18.16 -10.97
CA PHE A 415 11.71 -19.16 -11.61
C PHE A 415 12.00 -20.59 -11.11
N GLY A 416 10.97 -21.40 -10.87
CA GLY A 416 11.07 -22.78 -10.39
C GLY A 416 11.57 -22.93 -8.96
N SER A 417 11.73 -21.82 -8.21
CA SER A 417 12.21 -21.85 -6.83
C SER A 417 11.10 -22.21 -5.81
N PRO A 418 11.47 -22.63 -4.59
CA PRO A 418 10.51 -22.83 -3.50
C PRO A 418 9.63 -21.62 -3.23
N ALA A 419 10.17 -20.41 -3.34
CA ALA A 419 9.40 -19.18 -3.16
C ALA A 419 8.34 -18.99 -4.27
N GLU A 420 8.71 -19.21 -5.54
CA GLU A 420 7.75 -19.13 -6.65
C GLU A 420 6.66 -20.21 -6.53
N GLN A 421 7.05 -21.45 -6.24
CA GLN A 421 6.10 -22.56 -6.07
C GLN A 421 5.10 -22.33 -4.93
N ALA A 422 5.52 -21.61 -3.88
CA ALA A 422 4.64 -21.15 -2.81
C ALA A 422 3.80 -19.93 -3.18
N GLY A 423 3.99 -19.38 -4.38
CA GLY A 423 3.24 -18.22 -4.89
C GLY A 423 3.74 -16.88 -4.35
N ILE A 424 4.96 -16.80 -3.82
CA ILE A 424 5.59 -15.52 -3.45
C ILE A 424 5.91 -14.73 -4.71
N GLN A 425 5.76 -13.41 -4.65
CA GLN A 425 5.99 -12.48 -5.76
C GLN A 425 6.85 -11.30 -5.33
N ALA A 426 7.50 -10.66 -6.29
CA ALA A 426 8.13 -9.37 -6.04
C ALA A 426 7.07 -8.33 -5.60
N GLY A 427 7.41 -7.54 -4.59
CA GLY A 427 6.51 -6.59 -3.95
C GLY A 427 5.78 -7.14 -2.72
N ASP A 428 5.86 -8.43 -2.44
CA ASP A 428 5.36 -9.00 -1.19
C ASP A 428 6.23 -8.53 0.00
N TYR A 429 5.57 -8.36 1.16
CA TYR A 429 6.27 -8.22 2.42
C TYR A 429 6.13 -9.49 3.26
N ILE A 430 7.19 -9.87 3.95
CA ILE A 430 7.18 -11.01 4.87
C ILE A 430 7.35 -10.49 6.29
N PHE A 431 6.42 -10.82 7.17
CA PHE A 431 6.37 -10.34 8.56
C PHE A 431 6.61 -11.42 9.61
N ALA A 432 6.49 -12.71 9.27
CA ALA A 432 6.70 -13.78 10.23
C ALA A 432 7.20 -15.08 9.56
N VAL A 433 7.91 -15.91 10.33
CA VAL A 433 8.32 -17.27 9.97
C VAL A 433 7.76 -18.23 11.01
N ASN A 434 7.02 -19.26 10.59
CA ASN A 434 6.35 -20.23 11.48
C ASN A 434 5.48 -19.56 12.58
N GLY A 435 4.86 -18.43 12.26
CA GLY A 435 4.05 -17.65 13.21
C GLY A 435 4.85 -16.72 14.13
N GLU A 436 6.18 -16.82 14.15
CA GLU A 436 7.03 -15.92 14.94
C GLU A 436 7.34 -14.64 14.15
N PRO A 437 6.99 -13.45 14.68
CA PRO A 437 7.25 -12.18 14.02
C PRO A 437 8.75 -11.94 13.77
N LEU A 438 9.08 -11.30 12.66
CA LEU A 438 10.45 -10.88 12.34
C LEU A 438 10.85 -9.67 13.22
N SER A 439 11.42 -9.96 14.39
CA SER A 439 11.95 -8.92 15.27
C SER A 439 13.25 -8.29 14.75
N GLU A 440 14.01 -9.03 13.97
CA GLU A 440 15.31 -8.65 13.41
C GLU A 440 15.36 -9.00 11.91
N PRO A 441 14.78 -8.17 11.02
CA PRO A 441 14.71 -8.46 9.57
C PRO A 441 16.06 -8.70 8.91
N ASP A 442 17.11 -8.04 9.40
CA ASP A 442 18.49 -8.23 8.91
C ASP A 442 18.99 -9.68 9.08
N ARG A 443 18.41 -10.42 10.03
CA ARG A 443 18.76 -11.83 10.28
C ARG A 443 17.88 -12.84 9.55
N PHE A 444 17.04 -12.38 8.62
CA PHE A 444 16.11 -13.27 7.92
C PHE A 444 16.83 -14.42 7.22
N GLU A 445 17.98 -14.19 6.58
CA GLU A 445 18.79 -15.25 5.96
C GLU A 445 19.19 -16.32 6.98
N GLU A 446 19.69 -15.90 8.14
CA GLU A 446 20.09 -16.83 9.21
C GLU A 446 18.91 -17.64 9.77
N ILE A 447 17.75 -16.99 9.93
CA ILE A 447 16.52 -17.66 10.39
C ILE A 447 16.11 -18.74 9.38
N ILE A 448 16.08 -18.38 8.09
CA ILE A 448 15.70 -19.32 7.02
C ILE A 448 16.69 -20.47 6.92
N GLU A 449 17.99 -20.22 7.01
CA GLU A 449 19.01 -21.28 6.95
C GLU A 449 18.86 -22.35 8.02
N ARG A 450 18.38 -21.98 9.21
CA ARG A 450 18.17 -22.89 10.35
C ARG A 450 16.79 -23.54 10.40
N THR A 451 15.81 -23.03 9.67
CA THR A 451 14.43 -23.51 9.70
C THR A 451 14.26 -24.76 8.84
N ALA A 452 13.72 -25.85 9.37
CA ALA A 452 13.48 -27.08 8.61
C ALA A 452 12.29 -26.91 7.62
N PHE A 453 12.36 -27.53 6.46
CA PHE A 453 11.22 -27.65 5.55
C PHE A 453 10.23 -28.74 6.01
N PRO A 454 8.91 -28.61 5.76
CA PRO A 454 8.26 -27.37 5.31
C PRO A 454 8.15 -26.37 6.45
N PHE A 455 8.07 -25.07 6.10
CA PHE A 455 7.82 -23.99 7.06
C PHE A 455 6.87 -22.96 6.47
N THR A 456 6.34 -22.06 7.30
CA THR A 456 5.37 -21.06 6.85
C THR A 456 5.94 -19.64 6.91
N LEU A 457 5.48 -18.79 5.99
CA LEU A 457 5.74 -17.36 5.98
C LEU A 457 4.41 -16.61 6.06
N LEU A 458 4.34 -15.57 6.88
CA LEU A 458 3.24 -14.59 6.85
C LEU A 458 3.59 -13.52 5.83
N VAL A 459 2.84 -13.48 4.76
CA VAL A 459 3.08 -12.62 3.60
C VAL A 459 1.97 -11.60 3.47
N ASP A 460 2.32 -10.32 3.32
CA ASP A 460 1.39 -9.29 2.88
C ASP A 460 1.54 -9.04 1.39
N ARG A 461 0.42 -9.10 0.68
CA ARG A 461 0.27 -8.65 -0.70
C ARG A 461 -0.92 -7.74 -0.81
N GLN A 462 -0.68 -6.48 -1.13
CA GLN A 462 -1.72 -5.47 -1.33
C GLN A 462 -2.71 -5.39 -0.16
N GLY A 463 -2.20 -5.35 1.06
CA GLY A 463 -3.01 -5.25 2.28
C GLY A 463 -3.71 -6.54 2.69
N LYS A 464 -3.36 -7.68 2.08
CA LYS A 464 -3.88 -9.00 2.44
C LYS A 464 -2.78 -9.86 3.05
N LEU A 465 -2.97 -10.19 4.32
CA LEU A 465 -2.09 -11.13 5.02
C LEU A 465 -2.47 -12.57 4.67
N LYS A 466 -1.49 -13.33 4.18
CA LYS A 466 -1.63 -14.75 3.83
C LYS A 466 -0.51 -15.55 4.45
N THR A 467 -0.84 -16.73 5.01
CA THR A 467 0.16 -17.71 5.39
C THR A 467 0.44 -18.61 4.20
N VAL A 468 1.68 -18.62 3.72
CA VAL A 468 2.14 -19.50 2.64
C VAL A 468 3.08 -20.56 3.19
N THR A 469 3.00 -21.77 2.66
CA THR A 469 3.90 -22.88 3.06
C THR A 469 5.01 -23.02 2.04
N ILE A 470 6.24 -22.97 2.53
CA ILE A 470 7.45 -23.18 1.73
C ILE A 470 7.84 -24.67 1.84
N GLY A 471 7.74 -25.39 0.73
CA GLY A 471 8.25 -26.75 0.58
C GLY A 471 9.74 -26.79 0.25
N ASP A 472 10.33 -27.97 0.35
CA ASP A 472 11.67 -28.19 -0.14
C ASP A 472 11.72 -28.21 -1.67
N TRP A 473 12.81 -27.72 -2.24
CA TRP A 473 13.00 -27.78 -3.69
C TRP A 473 13.21 -29.22 -4.17
N THR A 474 12.46 -29.63 -5.19
CA THR A 474 12.60 -30.91 -5.86
C THR A 474 12.89 -30.69 -7.33
N GLU A 475 13.85 -31.44 -7.89
CA GLU A 475 14.28 -31.33 -9.29
C GLU A 475 13.14 -31.54 -10.32
N THR A 476 12.08 -32.23 -9.92
CA THR A 476 10.90 -32.52 -10.76
C THR A 476 9.87 -31.41 -10.79
N ALA A 477 9.82 -30.55 -9.78
CA ALA A 477 8.83 -29.48 -9.70
C ALA A 477 9.09 -28.33 -10.70
N GLY A 478 10.35 -28.13 -11.10
CA GLY A 478 10.72 -27.13 -12.13
C GLY A 478 10.16 -27.42 -13.52
N ASN A 479 9.62 -28.62 -13.77
CA ASN A 479 9.07 -29.03 -15.07
C ASN A 479 7.52 -29.00 -15.13
N ALA A 480 6.82 -28.79 -14.02
CA ALA A 480 5.36 -28.97 -13.94
C ALA A 480 4.53 -27.78 -14.47
N HIS A 481 5.13 -26.61 -14.69
CA HIS A 481 4.43 -25.42 -15.20
C HIS A 481 4.76 -25.11 -16.68
N ALA A 482 4.70 -26.12 -17.52
CA ALA A 482 4.67 -25.97 -18.97
C ALA A 482 3.25 -26.29 -19.44
N SER A 483 2.35 -25.32 -19.41
CA SER A 483 1.10 -25.30 -20.17
C SER A 483 0.59 -23.88 -20.32
N PRO A 484 -0.09 -23.61 -21.45
CA PRO A 484 0.25 -22.58 -22.41
C PRO A 484 -0.20 -21.20 -22.02
#